data_1526d7503ba1813d82ae402b4153f859
#
_entry.id   1526d7503ba1813d82ae402b4153f859
#
_cell.length_a   1.000
_cell.length_b   1.000
_cell.length_c   1.000
_cell.angle_alpha   90.00
_cell.angle_beta   90.00
_cell.angle_gamma   90.00
#
_symmetry.space_group_name_H-M   'P 1'
#
loop_
_entity.id
_entity.type
_entity.pdbx_description
1 polymer ?
#
loop_
_entity_poly.entity_id
_entity_poly.type
_entity_poly.pdbx_seq_one_letter_code
_entity_poly.pdbx_strand_id
1 'polypeptide(L)'
;MNRGSLFLIAALSIASLLIAFFATCFGTISINQMEAWRQWLSLPTSEWDQQTRILALRLPRIVLAWLAGGALATAGAVMQTLLRNSLATPFTLGIASAGSFGAFLVLAMPGLAIFGSMSSPLYSLLASLLCLLLVLKISNRSNRADGLLLAGITLNFLFGAGVMLVRYLADPFQLASMERWMLGSVNAVNINTATAPLPWIAIGLAFILPRISALDQLAFDEEIAAARGVPVKRYKTQLLLASGLLTAGVVAYTGPIGFVGLLVPHAVRWFTGLRHGALIPACFFSGGIFMILADLVARTTEIAGRNSELPIGIVTAIVGGPFFLLLLIRKN
;
A
#
# COMPACT_ATOMS: atom_id res chain seq x y z
N MET A 1 13.22 -23.17 -2.25
CA MET A 1 12.20 -22.82 -3.28
C MET A 1 12.22 -23.87 -4.38
N ASN A 2 11.07 -24.34 -4.83
CA ASN A 2 10.97 -25.28 -5.96
C ASN A 2 11.17 -24.52 -7.29
N ARG A 3 11.61 -25.25 -8.36
CA ARG A 3 11.80 -24.64 -9.70
C ARG A 3 10.53 -23.92 -10.20
N GLY A 4 9.35 -24.44 -9.92
CA GLY A 4 8.07 -23.80 -10.27
C GLY A 4 7.82 -22.47 -9.58
N SER A 5 8.22 -22.31 -8.30
CA SER A 5 8.08 -21.03 -7.56
C SER A 5 9.03 -19.95 -8.11
N LEU A 6 10.25 -20.35 -8.50
CA LEU A 6 11.21 -19.43 -9.13
C LEU A 6 10.72 -18.95 -10.49
N PHE A 7 10.18 -19.88 -11.29
CA PHE A 7 9.59 -19.54 -12.58
C PHE A 7 8.40 -18.59 -12.45
N LEU A 8 7.50 -18.84 -11.48
CA LEU A 8 6.36 -17.95 -11.22
C LEU A 8 6.81 -16.54 -10.83
N ILE A 9 7.79 -16.40 -9.92
CA ILE A 9 8.31 -15.10 -9.50
C ILE A 9 8.97 -14.37 -10.67
N ALA A 10 9.78 -15.07 -11.46
CA ALA A 10 10.39 -14.51 -12.66
C ALA A 10 9.33 -14.06 -13.69
N ALA A 11 8.30 -14.88 -13.93
CA ALA A 11 7.20 -14.52 -14.81
C ALA A 11 6.43 -13.28 -14.30
N LEU A 12 6.13 -13.18 -13.00
CA LEU A 12 5.47 -12.03 -12.40
C LEU A 12 6.35 -10.77 -12.44
N SER A 13 7.67 -10.90 -12.23
CA SER A 13 8.58 -9.74 -12.34
C SER A 13 8.65 -9.21 -13.77
N ILE A 14 8.76 -10.09 -14.77
CA ILE A 14 8.74 -9.71 -16.18
C ILE A 14 7.39 -9.09 -16.53
N ALA A 15 6.28 -9.72 -16.15
CA ALA A 15 4.94 -9.22 -16.39
C ALA A 15 4.75 -7.83 -15.78
N SER A 16 5.27 -7.59 -14.55
CA SER A 16 5.16 -6.27 -13.91
C SER A 16 5.92 -5.18 -14.67
N LEU A 17 7.10 -5.49 -15.21
CA LEU A 17 7.87 -4.56 -16.06
C LEU A 17 7.17 -4.28 -17.39
N LEU A 18 6.65 -5.33 -18.05
CA LEU A 18 5.89 -5.18 -19.28
C LEU A 18 4.61 -4.35 -19.07
N ILE A 19 3.85 -4.64 -18.02
CA ILE A 19 2.62 -3.88 -17.70
C ILE A 19 2.97 -2.44 -17.37
N ALA A 20 4.03 -2.17 -16.59
CA ALA A 20 4.49 -0.83 -16.30
C ALA A 20 4.88 -0.07 -17.59
N PHE A 21 5.60 -0.72 -18.50
CA PHE A 21 5.95 -0.14 -19.80
C PHE A 21 4.69 0.14 -20.63
N PHE A 22 3.78 -0.82 -20.79
CA PHE A 22 2.54 -0.61 -21.53
C PHE A 22 1.64 0.44 -20.88
N ALA A 23 1.61 0.56 -19.55
CA ALA A 23 0.83 1.55 -18.85
C ALA A 23 1.26 3.00 -19.17
N THR A 24 2.48 3.23 -19.67
CA THR A 24 2.90 4.55 -20.16
C THR A 24 2.21 4.94 -21.46
N CYS A 25 1.76 3.95 -22.28
CA CYS A 25 1.05 4.19 -23.55
C CYS A 25 -0.33 4.81 -23.34
N PHE A 26 -1.05 4.31 -22.34
CA PHE A 26 -2.47 4.55 -22.18
C PHE A 26 -2.74 5.71 -21.21
N GLY A 27 -3.77 6.49 -21.52
CA GLY A 27 -4.23 7.62 -20.73
C GLY A 27 -5.19 8.46 -21.57
N THR A 28 -5.69 9.56 -21.04
CA THR A 28 -6.60 10.49 -21.74
C THR A 28 -6.02 11.05 -23.07
N ILE A 29 -4.70 11.11 -23.18
CA ILE A 29 -4.00 11.56 -24.39
C ILE A 29 -3.13 10.40 -24.88
N SER A 30 -3.29 10.02 -26.17
CA SER A 30 -2.41 9.06 -26.82
C SER A 30 -1.04 9.68 -27.13
N ILE A 31 0.04 8.94 -26.91
CA ILE A 31 1.41 9.39 -27.20
C ILE A 31 2.12 8.37 -28.11
N ASN A 32 2.98 8.88 -29.01
CA ASN A 32 3.92 8.03 -29.72
C ASN A 32 5.06 7.65 -28.76
N GLN A 33 4.99 6.43 -28.24
CA GLN A 33 5.94 5.98 -27.23
C GLN A 33 7.39 5.97 -27.69
N MET A 34 7.65 5.46 -28.88
CA MET A 34 9.01 5.30 -29.38
C MET A 34 9.75 6.64 -29.38
N GLU A 35 9.08 7.68 -29.88
CA GLU A 35 9.66 9.02 -29.95
C GLU A 35 9.77 9.67 -28.57
N ALA A 36 8.73 9.55 -27.73
CA ALA A 36 8.73 10.10 -26.37
C ALA A 36 9.83 9.46 -25.49
N TRP A 37 10.03 8.13 -25.55
CA TRP A 37 11.11 7.46 -24.84
C TRP A 37 12.48 7.86 -25.38
N ARG A 38 12.63 7.96 -26.70
CA ARG A 38 13.88 8.40 -27.33
C ARG A 38 14.27 9.81 -26.86
N GLN A 39 13.34 10.77 -26.92
CA GLN A 39 13.59 12.14 -26.46
C GLN A 39 13.87 12.20 -24.95
N TRP A 40 13.10 11.45 -24.14
CA TRP A 40 13.30 11.39 -22.69
C TRP A 40 14.69 10.90 -22.28
N LEU A 41 15.26 9.97 -23.05
CA LEU A 41 16.59 9.40 -22.79
C LEU A 41 17.74 10.24 -23.38
N SER A 42 17.51 11.00 -24.46
CA SER A 42 18.57 11.63 -25.22
C SER A 42 18.60 13.16 -25.17
N LEU A 43 17.50 13.81 -24.81
CA LEU A 43 17.39 15.27 -24.83
C LEU A 43 17.25 15.86 -23.42
N PRO A 44 17.76 17.09 -23.21
CA PRO A 44 17.52 17.84 -21.97
C PRO A 44 16.02 18.23 -21.86
N THR A 45 15.54 18.42 -20.65
CA THR A 45 14.12 18.70 -20.34
C THR A 45 13.56 19.94 -21.05
N SER A 46 14.43 20.88 -21.40
CA SER A 46 14.06 22.09 -22.14
C SER A 46 13.61 21.84 -23.58
N GLU A 47 14.08 20.72 -24.17
CA GLU A 47 13.82 20.35 -25.56
C GLU A 47 12.73 19.31 -25.73
N TRP A 48 12.11 18.88 -24.64
CA TRP A 48 11.05 17.88 -24.67
C TRP A 48 9.79 18.43 -25.35
N ASP A 49 9.26 17.64 -26.27
CA ASP A 49 7.95 17.90 -26.88
C ASP A 49 6.82 17.59 -25.84
N GLN A 50 5.57 17.87 -26.24
CA GLN A 50 4.41 17.64 -25.40
C GLN A 50 4.26 16.16 -25.00
N GLN A 51 4.57 15.22 -25.88
CA GLN A 51 4.43 13.78 -25.66
C GLN A 51 5.44 13.29 -24.62
N THR A 52 6.68 13.75 -24.70
CA THR A 52 7.74 13.44 -23.75
C THR A 52 7.44 14.00 -22.35
N ARG A 53 6.87 15.21 -22.29
CA ARG A 53 6.41 15.79 -21.02
C ARG A 53 5.28 14.96 -20.39
N ILE A 54 4.33 14.45 -21.19
CA ILE A 54 3.27 13.56 -20.71
C ILE A 54 3.86 12.25 -20.19
N LEU A 55 4.83 11.65 -20.89
CA LEU A 55 5.55 10.47 -20.43
C LEU A 55 6.24 10.72 -19.08
N ALA A 56 6.92 11.87 -18.95
CA ALA A 56 7.61 12.26 -17.72
C ALA A 56 6.68 12.45 -16.52
N LEU A 57 5.40 12.77 -16.72
CA LEU A 57 4.38 12.82 -15.68
C LEU A 57 3.79 11.43 -15.36
N ARG A 58 3.73 10.53 -16.34
CA ARG A 58 3.17 9.18 -16.15
C ARG A 58 4.13 8.25 -15.43
N LEU A 59 5.43 8.33 -15.71
CA LEU A 59 6.44 7.45 -15.13
C LEU A 59 6.47 7.48 -13.58
N PRO A 60 6.56 8.64 -12.91
CA PRO A 60 6.54 8.70 -11.45
C PRO A 60 5.27 8.08 -10.85
N ARG A 61 4.12 8.31 -11.47
CA ARG A 61 2.84 7.78 -11.05
C ARG A 61 2.81 6.25 -11.09
N ILE A 62 3.31 5.64 -12.19
CA ILE A 62 3.40 4.20 -12.35
C ILE A 62 4.37 3.59 -11.33
N VAL A 63 5.51 4.24 -11.08
CA VAL A 63 6.48 3.81 -10.07
C VAL A 63 5.86 3.82 -8.67
N LEU A 64 5.16 4.91 -8.32
CA LEU A 64 4.48 5.00 -7.02
C LEU A 64 3.38 3.95 -6.88
N ALA A 65 2.57 3.72 -7.92
CA ALA A 65 1.54 2.68 -7.94
C ALA A 65 2.15 1.30 -7.70
N TRP A 66 3.23 0.97 -8.40
CA TRP A 66 3.93 -0.30 -8.26
C TRP A 66 4.49 -0.52 -6.85
N LEU A 67 5.19 0.47 -6.32
CA LEU A 67 5.75 0.43 -4.96
C LEU A 67 4.64 0.29 -3.90
N ALA A 68 3.58 1.09 -4.03
CA ALA A 68 2.46 1.07 -3.10
C ALA A 68 1.73 -0.28 -3.12
N GLY A 69 1.43 -0.79 -4.30
CA GLY A 69 0.77 -2.08 -4.45
C GLY A 69 1.58 -3.24 -3.88
N GLY A 70 2.88 -3.28 -4.22
CA GLY A 70 3.80 -4.31 -3.72
C GLY A 70 3.93 -4.28 -2.19
N ALA A 71 4.11 -3.09 -1.62
CA ALA A 71 4.23 -2.91 -0.18
C ALA A 71 2.95 -3.30 0.57
N LEU A 72 1.78 -2.81 0.12
CA LEU A 72 0.49 -3.10 0.76
C LEU A 72 0.13 -4.59 0.67
N ALA A 73 0.35 -5.23 -0.48
CA ALA A 73 0.11 -6.67 -0.65
C ALA A 73 1.03 -7.50 0.25
N THR A 74 2.31 -7.15 0.32
CA THR A 74 3.27 -7.82 1.21
C THR A 74 2.89 -7.65 2.68
N ALA A 75 2.56 -6.42 3.10
CA ALA A 75 2.13 -6.14 4.46
C ALA A 75 0.86 -6.94 4.83
N GLY A 76 -0.09 -7.04 3.90
CA GLY A 76 -1.28 -7.86 4.05
C GLY A 76 -0.96 -9.35 4.24
N ALA A 77 -0.10 -9.92 3.40
CA ALA A 77 0.31 -11.32 3.51
C ALA A 77 0.94 -11.65 4.86
N VAL A 78 1.81 -10.77 5.37
CA VAL A 78 2.43 -10.91 6.69
C VAL A 78 1.40 -10.82 7.80
N MET A 79 0.50 -9.83 7.77
CA MET A 79 -0.52 -9.63 8.79
C MET A 79 -1.51 -10.79 8.87
N GLN A 80 -1.99 -11.29 7.73
CA GLN A 80 -2.87 -12.45 7.66
C GLN A 80 -2.25 -13.68 8.30
N THR A 81 -0.94 -13.85 8.14
CA THR A 81 -0.19 -14.96 8.75
C THR A 81 -0.04 -14.77 10.25
N LEU A 82 0.41 -13.60 10.71
CA LEU A 82 0.66 -13.32 12.12
C LEU A 82 -0.62 -13.38 12.98
N LEU A 83 -1.74 -12.92 12.42
CA LEU A 83 -3.02 -12.90 13.11
C LEU A 83 -3.87 -14.15 12.83
N ARG A 84 -3.37 -15.08 12.00
CA ARG A 84 -4.10 -16.28 11.54
C ARG A 84 -5.51 -15.97 11.08
N ASN A 85 -5.66 -14.81 10.47
CA ASN A 85 -6.94 -14.30 10.01
C ASN A 85 -6.78 -13.77 8.59
N SER A 86 -7.47 -14.38 7.63
CA SER A 86 -7.43 -13.98 6.22
C SER A 86 -7.96 -12.57 5.95
N LEU A 87 -8.69 -11.98 6.92
CA LEU A 87 -9.24 -10.62 6.87
C LEU A 87 -8.31 -9.58 7.48
N ALA A 88 -7.23 -10.00 8.13
CA ALA A 88 -6.31 -9.09 8.80
C ALA A 88 -5.48 -8.32 7.78
N THR A 89 -5.45 -7.00 7.96
CA THR A 89 -4.61 -6.09 7.20
C THR A 89 -4.03 -5.04 8.15
N PRO A 90 -2.98 -4.31 7.77
CA PRO A 90 -2.51 -3.17 8.58
C PRO A 90 -3.58 -2.08 8.77
N PHE A 91 -4.56 -1.99 7.86
CA PHE A 91 -5.71 -1.09 8.00
C PHE A 91 -6.59 -1.46 9.20
N THR A 92 -6.79 -2.75 9.48
CA THR A 92 -7.58 -3.21 10.63
C THR A 92 -6.93 -2.87 11.96
N LEU A 93 -5.63 -2.55 11.98
CA LEU A 93 -4.90 -2.12 13.18
C LEU A 93 -4.87 -0.61 13.40
N GLY A 94 -5.61 0.17 12.61
CA GLY A 94 -5.73 1.61 12.80
C GLY A 94 -4.60 2.46 12.20
N ILE A 95 -3.60 1.84 11.55
CA ILE A 95 -2.42 2.53 11.01
C ILE A 95 -2.82 3.57 9.96
N ALA A 96 -3.73 3.20 9.05
CA ALA A 96 -4.20 4.11 8.01
C ALA A 96 -5.08 5.24 8.55
N SER A 97 -5.95 4.96 9.52
CA SER A 97 -6.79 5.98 10.18
C SER A 97 -5.94 6.98 10.95
N ALA A 98 -4.88 6.52 11.63
CA ALA A 98 -3.91 7.38 12.28
C ALA A 98 -3.16 8.25 11.27
N GLY A 99 -2.74 7.67 10.11
CA GLY A 99 -2.13 8.41 9.03
C GLY A 99 -3.05 9.50 8.48
N SER A 100 -4.33 9.19 8.30
CA SER A 100 -5.34 10.16 7.88
C SER A 100 -5.48 11.29 8.90
N PHE A 101 -5.52 10.97 10.19
CA PHE A 101 -5.57 11.98 11.26
C PHE A 101 -4.35 12.91 11.21
N GLY A 102 -3.14 12.36 11.10
CA GLY A 102 -1.91 13.15 11.00
C GLY A 102 -1.89 14.08 9.77
N ALA A 103 -2.29 13.58 8.60
CA ALA A 103 -2.39 14.38 7.39
C ALA A 103 -3.42 15.51 7.52
N PHE A 104 -4.58 15.22 8.13
CA PHE A 104 -5.67 16.18 8.30
C PHE A 104 -5.32 17.29 9.28
N LEU A 105 -4.54 17.03 10.32
CA LEU A 105 -4.03 18.07 11.21
C LEU A 105 -3.28 19.17 10.44
N VAL A 106 -2.42 18.76 9.49
CA VAL A 106 -1.67 19.73 8.65
C VAL A 106 -2.58 20.45 7.67
N LEU A 107 -3.53 19.72 7.07
CA LEU A 107 -4.48 20.33 6.10
C LEU A 107 -5.43 21.32 6.76
N ALA A 108 -5.81 21.10 8.05
CA ALA A 108 -6.65 22.00 8.83
C ALA A 108 -5.88 23.16 9.44
N MET A 109 -4.61 22.96 9.75
CA MET A 109 -3.79 23.94 10.48
C MET A 109 -2.56 24.34 9.64
N PRO A 110 -2.67 25.37 8.77
CA PRO A 110 -1.56 25.79 7.90
C PRO A 110 -0.26 26.11 8.65
N GLY A 111 -0.34 26.51 9.94
CA GLY A 111 0.82 26.73 10.81
C GLY A 111 1.66 25.46 11.07
N LEU A 112 1.11 24.27 10.83
CA LEU A 112 1.84 23.01 10.91
C LEU A 112 2.55 22.66 9.60
N ALA A 113 2.33 23.40 8.52
CA ALA A 113 2.93 23.16 7.21
C ALA A 113 4.38 23.69 7.12
N ILE A 114 5.17 23.54 8.20
CA ILE A 114 6.54 24.07 8.32
C ILE A 114 7.53 23.46 7.33
N PHE A 115 7.25 22.27 6.79
CA PHE A 115 8.06 21.59 5.78
C PHE A 115 7.44 21.66 4.37
N GLY A 116 6.54 22.61 4.12
CA GLY A 116 5.85 22.78 2.83
C GLY A 116 5.07 21.50 2.42
N SER A 117 5.23 21.05 1.20
CA SER A 117 4.53 19.88 0.66
C SER A 117 4.86 18.55 1.38
N MET A 118 5.99 18.47 2.10
CA MET A 118 6.38 17.29 2.88
C MET A 118 5.70 17.23 4.24
N SER A 119 5.02 18.28 4.69
CA SER A 119 4.38 18.30 6.01
C SER A 119 3.28 17.24 6.13
N SER A 120 2.35 17.16 5.18
CA SER A 120 1.26 16.17 5.22
C SER A 120 1.78 14.72 5.22
N PRO A 121 2.70 14.30 4.34
CA PRO A 121 3.32 12.97 4.42
C PRO A 121 4.04 12.72 5.75
N LEU A 122 4.78 13.69 6.27
CA LEU A 122 5.53 13.55 7.53
C LEU A 122 4.60 13.32 8.72
N TYR A 123 3.56 14.15 8.89
CA TYR A 123 2.61 14.01 10.00
C TYR A 123 1.78 12.73 9.86
N SER A 124 1.41 12.34 8.64
CA SER A 124 0.75 11.06 8.38
C SER A 124 1.63 9.89 8.81
N LEU A 125 2.91 9.91 8.44
CA LEU A 125 3.88 8.89 8.83
C LEU A 125 4.06 8.83 10.35
N LEU A 126 4.26 9.98 11.01
CA LEU A 126 4.44 10.05 12.46
C LEU A 126 3.23 9.52 13.22
N ALA A 127 2.02 9.90 12.82
CA ALA A 127 0.78 9.42 13.43
C ALA A 127 0.59 7.90 13.21
N SER A 128 0.89 7.39 12.01
CA SER A 128 0.87 5.96 11.69
C SER A 128 1.88 5.18 12.54
N LEU A 129 3.10 5.70 12.71
CA LEU A 129 4.13 5.08 13.56
C LEU A 129 3.74 5.12 15.05
N LEU A 130 3.14 6.21 15.52
CA LEU A 130 2.61 6.29 16.88
C LEU A 130 1.54 5.22 17.11
N CYS A 131 0.58 5.08 16.19
CA CYS A 131 -0.43 4.02 16.24
C CYS A 131 0.22 2.64 16.27
N LEU A 132 1.19 2.39 15.41
CA LEU A 132 1.93 1.13 15.38
C LEU A 132 2.63 0.83 16.71
N LEU A 133 3.26 1.81 17.34
CA LEU A 133 3.89 1.66 18.67
C LEU A 133 2.85 1.35 19.75
N LEU A 134 1.67 1.98 19.72
CA LEU A 134 0.55 1.66 20.61
C LEU A 134 0.07 0.22 20.43
N VAL A 135 -0.13 -0.20 19.19
CA VAL A 135 -0.50 -1.59 18.83
C VAL A 135 0.52 -2.57 19.38
N LEU A 136 1.82 -2.31 19.21
CA LEU A 136 2.89 -3.17 19.72
C LEU A 136 2.93 -3.23 21.25
N LYS A 137 2.73 -2.09 21.92
CA LYS A 137 2.67 -2.05 23.39
C LYS A 137 1.51 -2.90 23.92
N ILE A 138 0.37 -2.86 23.24
CA ILE A 138 -0.80 -3.68 23.59
C ILE A 138 -0.53 -5.16 23.25
N SER A 139 0.02 -5.45 22.07
CA SER A 139 0.39 -6.81 21.65
C SER A 139 1.34 -7.49 22.64
N ASN A 140 2.32 -6.75 23.16
CA ASN A 140 3.29 -7.28 24.14
C ASN A 140 2.69 -7.59 25.51
N ARG A 141 1.52 -7.00 25.83
CA ARG A 141 0.78 -7.26 27.08
C ARG A 141 -0.31 -8.32 26.92
N SER A 142 -0.87 -8.44 25.73
CA SER A 142 -1.91 -9.43 25.40
C SER A 142 -1.29 -10.59 24.63
N ASN A 143 -1.32 -11.79 25.19
CA ASN A 143 -0.83 -13.00 24.49
C ASN A 143 -1.86 -13.57 23.50
N ARG A 144 -2.99 -12.89 23.25
CA ARG A 144 -4.07 -13.37 22.37
C ARG A 144 -4.17 -12.53 21.10
N ALA A 145 -4.30 -13.19 19.95
CA ALA A 145 -4.49 -12.54 18.64
C ALA A 145 -5.77 -11.67 18.61
N ASP A 146 -6.84 -12.12 19.30
CA ASP A 146 -8.11 -11.38 19.39
C ASP A 146 -7.94 -10.04 20.10
N GLY A 147 -7.10 -9.97 21.13
CA GLY A 147 -6.79 -8.72 21.83
C GLY A 147 -6.11 -7.69 20.94
N LEU A 148 -5.28 -8.14 19.98
CA LEU A 148 -4.61 -7.26 19.02
C LEU A 148 -5.59 -6.69 17.99
N LEU A 149 -6.50 -7.52 17.48
CA LEU A 149 -7.56 -7.10 16.57
C LEU A 149 -8.51 -6.11 17.24
N LEU A 150 -8.94 -6.39 18.47
CA LEU A 150 -9.81 -5.49 19.24
C LEU A 150 -9.12 -4.14 19.49
N ALA A 151 -7.86 -4.14 19.88
CA ALA A 151 -7.07 -2.92 20.04
C ALA A 151 -6.99 -2.12 18.73
N GLY A 152 -6.77 -2.80 17.60
CA GLY A 152 -6.76 -2.18 16.29
C GLY A 152 -8.09 -1.52 15.93
N ILE A 153 -9.20 -2.21 16.15
CA ILE A 153 -10.55 -1.68 15.94
C ILE A 153 -10.79 -0.45 16.82
N THR A 154 -10.42 -0.51 18.10
CA THR A 154 -10.55 0.62 19.03
C THR A 154 -9.73 1.83 18.58
N LEU A 155 -8.49 1.61 18.13
CA LEU A 155 -7.64 2.67 17.58
C LEU A 155 -8.21 3.26 16.28
N ASN A 156 -8.81 2.44 15.42
CA ASN A 156 -9.53 2.92 14.24
C ASN A 156 -10.65 3.89 14.61
N PHE A 157 -11.47 3.55 15.61
CA PHE A 157 -12.53 4.44 16.08
C PHE A 157 -11.97 5.72 16.72
N LEU A 158 -10.92 5.61 17.52
CA LEU A 158 -10.29 6.77 18.16
C LEU A 158 -9.73 7.75 17.14
N PHE A 159 -8.91 7.28 16.20
CA PHE A 159 -8.35 8.14 15.14
C PHE A 159 -9.44 8.59 14.16
N GLY A 160 -10.45 7.75 13.89
CA GLY A 160 -11.63 8.14 13.10
C GLY A 160 -12.40 9.28 13.74
N ALA A 161 -12.63 9.25 15.05
CA ALA A 161 -13.23 10.37 15.78
C ALA A 161 -12.35 11.63 15.71
N GLY A 162 -11.02 11.49 15.83
CA GLY A 162 -10.08 12.59 15.63
C GLY A 162 -10.18 13.20 14.22
N VAL A 163 -10.27 12.37 13.17
CA VAL A 163 -10.51 12.82 11.80
C VAL A 163 -11.82 13.60 11.70
N MET A 164 -12.91 13.09 12.29
CA MET A 164 -14.22 13.79 12.29
C MET A 164 -14.14 15.14 13.00
N LEU A 165 -13.45 15.21 14.12
CA LEU A 165 -13.26 16.47 14.87
C LEU A 165 -12.48 17.50 14.03
N VAL A 166 -11.39 17.09 13.40
CA VAL A 166 -10.60 18.00 12.55
C VAL A 166 -11.42 18.50 11.37
N ARG A 167 -12.22 17.63 10.73
CA ARG A 167 -13.12 18.01 9.63
C ARG A 167 -14.22 18.97 10.08
N TYR A 168 -14.75 18.79 11.28
CA TYR A 168 -15.76 19.70 11.84
C TYR A 168 -15.22 21.12 12.05
N LEU A 169 -13.93 21.25 12.37
CA LEU A 169 -13.27 22.54 12.60
C LEU A 169 -12.69 23.17 11.32
N ALA A 170 -12.62 22.41 10.21
CA ALA A 170 -12.00 22.84 8.96
C ALA A 170 -12.92 23.73 8.12
N ASP A 171 -12.31 24.64 7.35
CA ASP A 171 -13.03 25.43 6.36
C ASP A 171 -13.34 24.63 5.06
N PRO A 172 -14.25 25.15 4.19
CA PRO A 172 -14.65 24.42 2.97
C PRO A 172 -13.49 24.08 2.01
N PHE A 173 -12.44 24.91 1.91
CA PHE A 173 -11.29 24.65 1.04
C PHE A 173 -10.40 23.54 1.61
N GLN A 174 -10.23 23.54 2.93
CA GLN A 174 -9.52 22.48 3.66
C GLN A 174 -10.27 21.15 3.54
N LEU A 175 -11.60 21.17 3.70
CA LEU A 175 -12.44 19.98 3.52
C LEU A 175 -12.27 19.36 2.13
N ALA A 176 -12.27 20.15 1.07
CA ALA A 176 -12.06 19.65 -0.29
C ALA A 176 -10.68 18.97 -0.47
N SER A 177 -9.66 19.47 0.22
CA SER A 177 -8.31 18.87 0.21
C SER A 177 -8.25 17.58 1.01
N MET A 178 -8.92 17.53 2.16
CA MET A 178 -9.07 16.32 2.99
C MET A 178 -9.82 15.22 2.26
N GLU A 179 -10.91 15.55 1.55
CA GLU A 179 -11.67 14.58 0.74
C GLU A 179 -10.78 13.96 -0.34
N ARG A 180 -10.06 14.78 -1.10
CA ARG A 180 -9.13 14.26 -2.12
C ARG A 180 -8.08 13.34 -1.53
N TRP A 181 -7.53 13.68 -0.35
CA TRP A 181 -6.54 12.84 0.32
C TRP A 181 -7.13 11.51 0.81
N MET A 182 -8.38 11.54 1.36
CA MET A 182 -9.08 10.37 1.87
C MET A 182 -9.41 9.34 0.79
N LEU A 183 -9.62 9.79 -0.45
CA LEU A 183 -9.94 8.91 -1.58
C LEU A 183 -8.73 8.08 -2.04
N GLY A 184 -7.52 8.44 -1.61
CA GLY A 184 -6.28 7.78 -2.01
C GLY A 184 -5.91 8.07 -3.47
N SER A 185 -4.66 8.40 -3.71
CA SER A 185 -4.15 8.66 -5.05
C SER A 185 -2.68 8.27 -5.19
N VAL A 186 -2.26 7.96 -6.42
CA VAL A 186 -0.85 7.71 -6.77
C VAL A 186 -0.28 8.86 -7.61
N ASN A 187 -0.80 10.06 -7.44
CA ASN A 187 -0.37 11.24 -8.18
C ASN A 187 1.00 11.71 -7.68
N ALA A 188 2.05 11.32 -8.38
CA ALA A 188 3.41 11.78 -8.14
C ALA A 188 3.81 12.77 -9.23
N VAL A 189 4.17 13.99 -8.82
CA VAL A 189 4.56 15.07 -9.74
C VAL A 189 5.95 14.82 -10.35
N ASN A 190 6.82 14.14 -9.61
CA ASN A 190 8.19 13.84 -10.01
C ASN A 190 8.67 12.52 -9.41
N ILE A 191 9.83 12.05 -9.88
CA ILE A 191 10.40 10.76 -9.44
C ILE A 191 10.77 10.76 -7.95
N ASN A 192 11.19 11.89 -7.39
CA ASN A 192 11.53 11.99 -5.98
C ASN A 192 10.29 11.74 -5.10
N THR A 193 9.15 12.30 -5.47
CA THR A 193 7.88 12.04 -4.77
C THR A 193 7.45 10.58 -4.94
N ALA A 194 7.64 10.00 -6.13
CA ALA A 194 7.30 8.61 -6.41
C ALA A 194 8.15 7.62 -5.60
N THR A 195 9.42 7.91 -5.40
CA THR A 195 10.36 7.06 -4.67
C THR A 195 10.44 7.37 -3.17
N ALA A 196 9.77 8.40 -2.69
CA ALA A 196 9.77 8.79 -1.29
C ALA A 196 9.33 7.68 -0.30
N PRO A 197 8.40 6.75 -0.65
CA PRO A 197 8.09 5.59 0.19
C PRO A 197 9.19 4.53 0.24
N LEU A 198 10.16 4.54 -0.70
CA LEU A 198 11.14 3.47 -0.89
C LEU A 198 11.97 3.15 0.35
N PRO A 199 12.49 4.12 1.13
CA PRO A 199 13.24 3.81 2.35
C PRO A 199 12.43 2.97 3.35
N TRP A 200 11.16 3.30 3.55
CA TRP A 200 10.25 2.58 4.45
C TRP A 200 9.94 1.18 3.95
N ILE A 201 9.76 1.05 2.62
CA ILE A 201 9.55 -0.24 1.95
C ILE A 201 10.82 -1.10 2.09
N ALA A 202 11.99 -0.55 1.82
CA ALA A 202 13.25 -1.26 1.92
C ALA A 202 13.53 -1.76 3.36
N ILE A 203 13.31 -0.91 4.37
CA ILE A 203 13.44 -1.29 5.78
C ILE A 203 12.44 -2.39 6.13
N GLY A 204 11.17 -2.24 5.76
CA GLY A 204 10.14 -3.25 6.01
C GLY A 204 10.50 -4.61 5.39
N LEU A 205 10.90 -4.62 4.12
CA LEU A 205 11.34 -5.84 3.43
C LEU A 205 12.60 -6.43 4.05
N ALA A 206 13.58 -5.61 4.46
CA ALA A 206 14.80 -6.06 5.15
C ALA A 206 14.51 -6.80 6.47
N PHE A 207 13.39 -6.46 7.13
CA PHE A 207 12.93 -7.21 8.31
C PHE A 207 12.12 -8.46 7.95
N ILE A 208 11.34 -8.46 6.86
CA ILE A 208 10.50 -9.59 6.47
C ILE A 208 11.31 -10.71 5.83
N LEU A 209 12.18 -10.38 4.85
CA LEU A 209 12.85 -11.38 4.01
C LEU A 209 13.70 -12.38 4.80
N PRO A 210 14.51 -12.00 5.80
CA PRO A 210 15.27 -12.96 6.59
C PRO A 210 14.39 -13.85 7.50
N ARG A 211 13.12 -13.49 7.71
CA ARG A 211 12.19 -14.18 8.62
C ARG A 211 11.12 -14.98 7.89
N ILE A 212 11.27 -15.21 6.60
CA ILE A 212 10.32 -15.99 5.78
C ILE A 212 10.13 -17.40 6.36
N SER A 213 11.22 -18.07 6.76
CA SER A 213 11.15 -19.39 7.38
C SER A 213 10.39 -19.39 8.72
N ALA A 214 10.52 -18.32 9.48
CA ALA A 214 9.76 -18.16 10.73
C ALA A 214 8.28 -17.89 10.45
N LEU A 215 7.94 -17.13 9.38
CA LEU A 215 6.54 -16.94 8.95
C LEU A 215 5.89 -18.27 8.57
N ASP A 216 6.61 -19.17 7.87
CA ASP A 216 6.10 -20.50 7.54
C ASP A 216 5.76 -21.32 8.81
N GLN A 217 6.55 -21.21 9.87
CA GLN A 217 6.31 -21.89 11.12
C GLN A 217 5.17 -21.26 11.94
N LEU A 218 5.14 -19.91 12.01
CA LEU A 218 4.09 -19.14 12.71
C LEU A 218 2.71 -19.32 12.06
N ALA A 219 2.66 -19.63 10.77
CA ALA A 219 1.41 -19.90 10.06
C ALA A 219 0.68 -21.15 10.61
N PHE A 220 1.40 -22.13 11.12
CA PHE A 220 0.83 -23.35 11.69
C PHE A 220 0.43 -23.14 13.15
N ASP A 221 1.42 -22.95 14.03
CA ASP A 221 1.18 -22.74 15.45
C ASP A 221 2.36 -22.04 16.14
N GLU A 222 2.06 -21.18 17.13
CA GLU A 222 3.07 -20.45 17.90
C GLU A 222 3.85 -21.35 18.85
N GLU A 223 3.19 -22.36 19.46
CA GLU A 223 3.83 -23.31 20.36
C GLU A 223 4.76 -24.25 19.59
N ILE A 224 4.31 -24.73 18.43
CA ILE A 224 5.14 -25.56 17.54
C ILE A 224 6.35 -24.76 17.04
N ALA A 225 6.16 -23.49 16.65
CA ALA A 225 7.26 -22.62 16.23
C ALA A 225 8.26 -22.40 17.37
N ALA A 226 7.79 -22.17 18.60
CA ALA A 226 8.63 -22.03 19.79
C ALA A 226 9.43 -23.31 20.08
N ALA A 227 8.79 -24.49 20.02
CA ALA A 227 9.44 -25.78 20.20
C ALA A 227 10.55 -26.05 19.17
N ARG A 228 10.44 -25.44 17.98
CA ARG A 228 11.48 -25.48 16.93
C ARG A 228 12.56 -24.39 17.06
N GLY A 229 12.58 -23.66 18.19
CA GLY A 229 13.58 -22.64 18.46
C GLY A 229 13.31 -21.27 17.87
N VAL A 230 12.11 -21.01 17.31
CA VAL A 230 11.75 -19.68 16.83
C VAL A 230 11.47 -18.76 18.01
N PRO A 231 12.14 -17.60 18.14
CA PRO A 231 11.83 -16.61 19.18
C PRO A 231 10.54 -15.86 18.83
N VAL A 232 9.39 -16.52 19.03
CA VAL A 232 8.05 -16.13 18.56
C VAL A 232 7.73 -14.69 18.90
N LYS A 233 7.86 -14.28 20.18
CA LYS A 233 7.54 -12.90 20.62
C LYS A 233 8.36 -11.86 19.88
N ARG A 234 9.68 -12.08 19.72
CA ARG A 234 10.59 -11.17 19.03
C ARG A 234 10.24 -11.06 17.53
N TYR A 235 10.04 -12.21 16.87
CA TYR A 235 9.77 -12.21 15.42
C TYR A 235 8.37 -11.66 15.12
N LYS A 236 7.36 -11.95 15.94
CA LYS A 236 6.02 -11.39 15.82
C LYS A 236 6.05 -9.86 15.91
N THR A 237 6.76 -9.30 16.91
CA THR A 237 6.96 -7.85 17.06
C THR A 237 7.66 -7.25 15.84
N GLN A 238 8.75 -7.86 15.37
CA GLN A 238 9.52 -7.35 14.22
C GLN A 238 8.72 -7.39 12.91
N LEU A 239 7.94 -8.44 12.69
CA LEU A 239 7.10 -8.60 11.50
C LEU A 239 5.88 -7.67 11.53
N LEU A 240 5.29 -7.44 12.71
CA LEU A 240 4.26 -6.40 12.91
C LEU A 240 4.81 -5.01 12.62
N LEU A 241 6.00 -4.69 13.15
CA LEU A 241 6.69 -3.43 12.84
C LEU A 241 6.96 -3.28 11.34
N ALA A 242 7.47 -4.32 10.71
CA ALA A 242 7.81 -4.30 9.29
C ALA A 242 6.56 -4.06 8.41
N SER A 243 5.47 -4.80 8.65
CA SER A 243 4.23 -4.63 7.90
C SER A 243 3.57 -3.28 8.17
N GLY A 244 3.66 -2.78 9.41
CA GLY A 244 3.22 -1.43 9.76
C GLY A 244 4.03 -0.34 9.05
N LEU A 245 5.36 -0.48 8.97
CA LEU A 245 6.25 0.44 8.25
C LEU A 245 5.95 0.47 6.75
N LEU A 246 5.76 -0.70 6.12
CA LEU A 246 5.35 -0.78 4.71
C LEU A 246 4.08 0.03 4.47
N THR A 247 3.08 -0.14 5.33
CA THR A 247 1.79 0.55 5.20
C THR A 247 1.90 2.04 5.51
N ALA A 248 2.54 2.42 6.61
CA ALA A 248 2.71 3.82 7.01
C ALA A 248 3.50 4.62 5.95
N GLY A 249 4.58 4.03 5.41
CA GLY A 249 5.38 4.63 4.35
C GLY A 249 4.59 4.84 3.06
N VAL A 250 3.69 3.93 2.69
CA VAL A 250 2.81 4.10 1.51
C VAL A 250 1.72 5.12 1.79
N VAL A 251 0.94 4.93 2.88
CA VAL A 251 -0.21 5.78 3.22
C VAL A 251 0.18 7.25 3.36
N ALA A 252 1.38 7.54 3.85
CA ALA A 252 1.89 8.90 3.97
C ALA A 252 1.90 9.67 2.63
N TYR A 253 2.15 9.00 1.53
CA TYR A 253 2.27 9.62 0.19
C TYR A 253 1.06 9.39 -0.71
N THR A 254 0.32 8.30 -0.49
CA THR A 254 -0.83 7.95 -1.36
C THR A 254 -2.18 8.20 -0.71
N GLY A 255 -2.22 8.52 0.59
CA GLY A 255 -3.44 8.37 1.37
C GLY A 255 -3.84 6.89 1.55
N PRO A 256 -4.99 6.63 2.15
CA PRO A 256 -5.47 5.27 2.40
C PRO A 256 -5.95 4.60 1.10
N ILE A 257 -5.36 3.44 0.74
CA ILE A 257 -5.80 2.61 -0.39
C ILE A 257 -6.17 1.24 0.14
N GLY A 258 -7.46 0.94 0.17
CA GLY A 258 -8.00 -0.31 0.70
C GLY A 258 -7.89 -1.51 -0.24
N PHE A 259 -8.23 -2.68 0.28
CA PHE A 259 -8.38 -3.96 -0.41
C PHE A 259 -7.11 -4.60 -0.99
N VAL A 260 -6.07 -3.87 -1.36
CA VAL A 260 -4.84 -4.42 -1.97
C VAL A 260 -4.21 -5.49 -1.08
N GLY A 261 -3.98 -5.17 0.20
CA GLY A 261 -3.41 -6.10 1.18
C GLY A 261 -4.33 -7.25 1.59
N LEU A 262 -5.59 -7.23 1.17
CA LEU A 262 -6.56 -8.28 1.43
C LEU A 262 -6.71 -9.20 0.21
N LEU A 263 -6.94 -8.62 -0.95
CA LEU A 263 -7.27 -9.30 -2.19
C LEU A 263 -6.04 -10.00 -2.79
N VAL A 264 -4.93 -9.27 -2.93
CA VAL A 264 -3.75 -9.77 -3.62
C VAL A 264 -3.15 -11.01 -2.94
N PRO A 265 -2.89 -11.02 -1.60
CA PRO A 265 -2.37 -12.23 -0.97
C PRO A 265 -3.32 -13.42 -1.08
N HIS A 266 -4.63 -13.18 -1.05
CA HIS A 266 -5.62 -14.23 -1.19
C HIS A 266 -5.55 -14.86 -2.59
N ALA A 267 -5.55 -14.06 -3.65
CA ALA A 267 -5.43 -14.53 -5.03
C ALA A 267 -4.10 -15.23 -5.29
N VAL A 268 -2.99 -14.69 -4.79
CA VAL A 268 -1.65 -15.25 -4.99
C VAL A 268 -1.49 -16.62 -4.31
N ARG A 269 -2.14 -16.85 -3.16
CA ARG A 269 -2.11 -18.16 -2.49
C ARG A 269 -2.67 -19.30 -3.35
N TRP A 270 -3.54 -19.05 -4.28
CA TRP A 270 -4.03 -20.08 -5.21
C TRP A 270 -2.92 -20.67 -6.08
N PHE A 271 -1.89 -19.89 -6.36
CA PHE A 271 -0.76 -20.30 -7.22
C PHE A 271 0.49 -20.69 -6.42
N THR A 272 0.75 -20.02 -5.28
CA THR A 272 1.97 -20.24 -4.49
C THR A 272 1.77 -21.23 -3.33
N GLY A 273 0.51 -21.49 -2.96
CA GLY A 273 0.18 -22.15 -1.69
C GLY A 273 0.55 -21.28 -0.50
N LEU A 274 0.84 -21.93 0.63
CA LEU A 274 1.08 -21.27 1.92
C LEU A 274 2.55 -20.96 2.22
N ARG A 275 3.50 -21.34 1.33
CA ARG A 275 4.93 -21.13 1.56
C ARG A 275 5.32 -19.66 1.32
N HIS A 276 5.73 -18.96 2.38
CA HIS A 276 6.05 -17.54 2.33
C HIS A 276 7.25 -17.21 1.45
N GLY A 277 8.15 -18.17 1.22
CA GLY A 277 9.27 -17.98 0.29
C GLY A 277 8.87 -17.68 -1.16
N ALA A 278 7.71 -18.18 -1.59
CA ALA A 278 7.12 -17.85 -2.88
C ALA A 278 6.03 -16.76 -2.76
N LEU A 279 5.23 -16.81 -1.68
CA LEU A 279 4.10 -15.93 -1.44
C LEU A 279 4.53 -14.45 -1.33
N ILE A 280 5.56 -14.14 -0.54
CA ILE A 280 5.98 -12.75 -0.31
C ILE A 280 6.46 -12.05 -1.58
N PRO A 281 7.42 -12.60 -2.36
CA PRO A 281 7.80 -11.99 -3.64
C PRO A 281 6.65 -11.92 -4.65
N ALA A 282 5.84 -12.98 -4.74
CA ALA A 282 4.70 -12.99 -5.65
C ALA A 282 3.65 -11.95 -5.26
N CYS A 283 3.38 -11.73 -3.96
CA CYS A 283 2.51 -10.65 -3.49
C CYS A 283 3.06 -9.27 -3.85
N PHE A 284 4.38 -9.05 -3.73
CA PHE A 284 4.98 -7.77 -4.09
C PHE A 284 4.76 -7.45 -5.58
N PHE A 285 5.11 -8.35 -6.48
CA PHE A 285 4.94 -8.11 -7.92
C PHE A 285 3.47 -8.06 -8.34
N SER A 286 2.63 -8.98 -7.85
CA SER A 286 1.19 -8.99 -8.17
C SER A 286 0.46 -7.77 -7.62
N GLY A 287 0.86 -7.29 -6.42
CA GLY A 287 0.33 -6.05 -5.84
C GLY A 287 0.69 -4.83 -6.68
N GLY A 288 1.94 -4.76 -7.15
CA GLY A 288 2.38 -3.73 -8.09
C GLY A 288 1.59 -3.76 -9.40
N ILE A 289 1.41 -4.93 -10.00
CA ILE A 289 0.59 -5.13 -11.21
C ILE A 289 -0.85 -4.66 -10.95
N PHE A 290 -1.46 -5.11 -9.87
CA PHE A 290 -2.84 -4.75 -9.53
C PHE A 290 -3.02 -3.23 -9.41
N MET A 291 -2.08 -2.54 -8.75
CA MET A 291 -2.15 -1.09 -8.58
C MET A 291 -1.91 -0.33 -9.88
N ILE A 292 -1.00 -0.79 -10.74
CA ILE A 292 -0.80 -0.18 -12.07
C ILE A 292 -2.08 -0.32 -12.91
N LEU A 293 -2.70 -1.50 -12.90
CA LEU A 293 -3.96 -1.73 -13.63
C LEU A 293 -5.12 -0.90 -13.05
N ALA A 294 -5.22 -0.80 -11.73
CA ALA A 294 -6.22 0.05 -11.08
C ALA A 294 -6.01 1.54 -11.41
N ASP A 295 -4.76 2.00 -11.47
CA ASP A 295 -4.41 3.34 -11.90
C ASP A 295 -4.74 3.58 -13.38
N LEU A 296 -4.48 2.58 -14.23
CA LEU A 296 -4.83 2.65 -15.65
C LEU A 296 -6.34 2.81 -15.84
N VAL A 297 -7.14 2.01 -15.14
CA VAL A 297 -8.60 2.15 -15.14
C VAL A 297 -9.02 3.53 -14.62
N ALA A 298 -8.42 3.98 -13.51
CA ALA A 298 -8.75 5.26 -12.88
C ALA A 298 -8.56 6.47 -13.83
N ARG A 299 -7.51 6.45 -14.66
CA ARG A 299 -7.17 7.55 -15.58
C ARG A 299 -7.73 7.42 -17.00
N THR A 300 -8.28 6.26 -17.37
CA THR A 300 -8.90 6.03 -18.69
C THR A 300 -10.42 6.04 -18.65
N THR A 301 -11.03 5.97 -17.46
CA THR A 301 -12.49 5.93 -17.30
C THR A 301 -13.05 7.35 -17.24
N GLU A 302 -13.83 7.71 -18.22
CA GLU A 302 -14.62 8.95 -18.23
C GLU A 302 -16.00 8.68 -17.59
N ILE A 303 -16.33 9.44 -16.52
CA ILE A 303 -17.65 9.33 -15.89
C ILE A 303 -18.42 10.64 -16.06
N ALA A 304 -19.62 10.53 -16.60
CA ALA A 304 -20.59 11.63 -16.75
C ALA A 304 -20.05 12.86 -17.52
N GLY A 305 -19.20 12.63 -18.53
CA GLY A 305 -18.63 13.71 -19.36
C GLY A 305 -17.64 14.63 -18.61
N ARG A 306 -17.18 14.22 -17.43
CA ARG A 306 -16.15 14.93 -16.68
C ARG A 306 -14.79 14.33 -17.03
N ASN A 307 -13.90 15.14 -17.56
CA ASN A 307 -12.48 14.78 -17.80
C ASN A 307 -11.68 14.75 -16.48
N SER A 308 -12.27 14.27 -15.39
CA SER A 308 -11.59 14.15 -14.10
C SER A 308 -11.26 12.69 -13.84
N GLU A 309 -9.98 12.43 -13.58
CA GLU A 309 -9.50 11.10 -13.21
C GLU A 309 -10.17 10.60 -11.92
N LEU A 310 -10.53 9.34 -11.90
CA LEU A 310 -11.05 8.69 -10.70
C LEU A 310 -9.93 8.53 -9.65
N PRO A 311 -10.20 8.77 -8.36
CA PRO A 311 -9.29 8.35 -7.30
C PRO A 311 -9.10 6.83 -7.30
N ILE A 312 -7.85 6.38 -7.18
CA ILE A 312 -7.52 4.95 -7.28
C ILE A 312 -8.15 4.11 -6.16
N GLY A 313 -8.34 4.70 -4.98
CA GLY A 313 -8.99 4.04 -3.85
C GLY A 313 -10.44 3.65 -4.15
N ILE A 314 -11.15 4.41 -4.99
CA ILE A 314 -12.50 4.05 -5.46
C ILE A 314 -12.42 2.80 -6.34
N VAL A 315 -11.48 2.76 -7.28
CA VAL A 315 -11.32 1.61 -8.19
C VAL A 315 -10.98 0.34 -7.41
N THR A 316 -10.02 0.44 -6.47
CA THR A 316 -9.65 -0.72 -5.63
C THR A 316 -10.80 -1.19 -4.74
N ALA A 317 -11.65 -0.29 -4.25
CA ALA A 317 -12.82 -0.63 -3.45
C ALA A 317 -13.93 -1.29 -4.27
N ILE A 318 -14.21 -0.79 -5.48
CA ILE A 318 -15.20 -1.37 -6.39
C ILE A 318 -14.80 -2.78 -6.83
N VAL A 319 -13.51 -3.02 -7.05
CA VAL A 319 -13.01 -4.36 -7.41
C VAL A 319 -12.94 -5.27 -6.18
N GLY A 320 -12.42 -4.75 -5.08
CA GLY A 320 -12.12 -5.53 -3.88
C GLY A 320 -13.36 -5.95 -3.09
N GLY A 321 -14.36 -5.07 -2.97
CA GLY A 321 -15.59 -5.34 -2.22
C GLY A 321 -16.36 -6.55 -2.75
N PRO A 322 -16.79 -6.56 -4.02
CA PRO A 322 -17.50 -7.69 -4.62
C PRO A 322 -16.68 -8.98 -4.64
N PHE A 323 -15.38 -8.89 -4.96
CA PHE A 323 -14.50 -10.06 -4.91
C PHE A 323 -14.51 -10.73 -3.53
N PHE A 324 -14.47 -9.90 -2.48
CA PHE A 324 -14.45 -10.40 -1.13
C PHE A 324 -15.78 -10.99 -0.69
N LEU A 325 -16.90 -10.38 -1.08
CA LEU A 325 -18.25 -10.94 -0.85
C LEU A 325 -18.41 -12.30 -1.54
N LEU A 326 -17.95 -12.44 -2.77
CA LEU A 326 -17.97 -13.73 -3.49
C LEU A 326 -17.14 -14.81 -2.78
N LEU A 327 -15.98 -14.44 -2.19
CA LEU A 327 -15.18 -15.37 -1.41
C LEU A 327 -15.89 -15.86 -0.14
N LEU A 328 -16.61 -14.99 0.54
CA LEU A 328 -17.39 -15.35 1.74
C LEU A 328 -18.53 -16.31 1.40
N ILE A 329 -19.23 -16.06 0.29
CA ILE A 329 -20.34 -16.93 -0.18
C ILE A 329 -19.85 -18.32 -0.60
N ARG A 330 -18.68 -18.42 -1.25
CA ARG A 330 -18.11 -19.70 -1.70
C ARG A 330 -17.51 -20.56 -0.58
N LYS A 331 -17.27 -20.01 0.60
CA LYS A 331 -16.69 -20.71 1.75
C LYS A 331 -17.74 -21.40 2.63
N ASN A 332 -19.01 -21.17 2.37
CA ASN A 332 -20.15 -21.90 2.91
C ASN A 332 -20.65 -22.91 1.88
#